data_d788f5b6c3ea96df88592696cb850d6c
#
_entry.id   d788f5b6c3ea96df88592696cb850d6c
#
_cell.length_a   1.000
_cell.length_b   1.000
_cell.length_c   1.000
_cell.angle_alpha   90.00
_cell.angle_beta   90.00
_cell.angle_gamma   90.00
#
_symmetry.space_group_name_H-M   'P 1'
#
loop_
_entity.id
_entity.type
_entity.pdbx_description
1 polymer ?
#
loop_
_entity_poly.entity_id
_entity_poly.type
_entity_poly.pdbx_seq_one_letter_code
_entity_poly.pdbx_strand_id
1 'polypeptide(L)'
;MMIPLPLRIGLLVLASTAFYTYVGQLVPQKEVLPPTETVLPTDMTTADMVTVGRQIMEGKGLCMTCHTIGRSGALRFPDLDGVAARAATRVPGLTDVEYFAQSLYAPDTFIVEGFNPGMPVINRPPIGLTDQEILTVIAALQSLGGTASVTLQTSHSYYTPPGATPGEKPDEAAEPGEKLPLDTPAKPLSGAPVKPGTPPVKQ
;
A
#
# COMPACT_ATOMS: atom_id res chain seq x y z
N MET A 1 -50.50 -19.90 40.65
CA MET A 1 -50.68 -20.24 39.22
C MET A 1 -49.31 -20.38 38.60
N MET A 2 -48.88 -21.61 38.19
CA MET A 2 -47.58 -21.81 37.53
C MET A 2 -47.77 -21.57 36.05
N ILE A 3 -47.01 -20.58 35.51
CA ILE A 3 -47.00 -20.28 34.07
C ILE A 3 -46.43 -21.50 33.34
N PRO A 4 -47.09 -22.05 32.30
CA PRO A 4 -46.62 -23.19 31.56
C PRO A 4 -45.27 -22.90 30.86
N LEU A 5 -44.41 -23.92 30.77
CA LEU A 5 -43.06 -23.83 30.24
C LEU A 5 -42.98 -23.13 28.87
N PRO A 6 -43.81 -23.42 27.88
CA PRO A 6 -43.75 -22.76 26.56
C PRO A 6 -44.04 -21.28 26.65
N LEU A 7 -44.91 -20.83 27.54
CA LEU A 7 -45.18 -19.43 27.71
C LEU A 7 -44.01 -18.67 28.36
N ARG A 8 -43.26 -19.29 29.29
CA ARG A 8 -42.03 -18.75 29.86
C ARG A 8 -40.98 -18.56 28.80
N ILE A 9 -40.79 -19.56 27.93
CA ILE A 9 -39.83 -19.47 26.82
C ILE A 9 -40.23 -18.35 25.85
N GLY A 10 -41.51 -18.28 25.48
CA GLY A 10 -42.01 -17.22 24.59
C GLY A 10 -41.81 -15.82 25.16
N LEU A 11 -42.11 -15.63 26.45
CA LEU A 11 -41.89 -14.34 27.13
C LEU A 11 -40.38 -13.95 27.16
N LEU A 12 -39.49 -14.93 27.40
CA LEU A 12 -38.05 -14.69 27.41
C LEU A 12 -37.55 -14.27 26.05
N VAL A 13 -37.98 -14.96 24.98
CA VAL A 13 -37.63 -14.61 23.59
C VAL A 13 -38.11 -13.22 23.22
N LEU A 14 -39.36 -12.90 23.53
CA LEU A 14 -39.93 -11.58 23.28
C LEU A 14 -39.20 -10.49 24.05
N ALA A 15 -38.91 -10.69 25.33
CA ALA A 15 -38.15 -9.74 26.14
C ALA A 15 -36.74 -9.51 25.62
N SER A 16 -36.04 -10.58 25.24
CA SER A 16 -34.70 -10.48 24.67
C SER A 16 -34.71 -9.75 23.31
N THR A 17 -35.67 -10.08 22.45
CA THR A 17 -35.79 -9.41 21.13
C THR A 17 -36.11 -7.92 21.32
N ALA A 18 -37.05 -7.57 22.18
CA ALA A 18 -37.37 -6.19 22.47
C ALA A 18 -36.18 -5.40 23.06
N PHE A 19 -35.44 -6.03 23.98
CA PHE A 19 -34.23 -5.44 24.56
C PHE A 19 -33.15 -5.16 23.52
N TYR A 20 -32.79 -6.13 22.69
CA TYR A 20 -31.75 -5.95 21.67
C TYR A 20 -32.20 -4.98 20.58
N THR A 21 -33.48 -4.97 20.19
CA THR A 21 -34.01 -3.97 19.25
C THR A 21 -33.91 -2.56 19.85
N TYR A 22 -34.25 -2.39 21.11
CA TYR A 22 -34.13 -1.10 21.80
C TYR A 22 -32.65 -0.65 21.88
N VAL A 23 -31.77 -1.51 22.32
CA VAL A 23 -30.31 -1.21 22.36
C VAL A 23 -29.78 -0.87 20.97
N GLY A 24 -30.19 -1.59 19.91
CA GLY A 24 -29.80 -1.32 18.54
C GLY A 24 -30.21 0.08 18.05
N GLN A 25 -31.36 0.60 18.54
CA GLN A 25 -31.80 1.95 18.21
C GLN A 25 -31.04 3.05 18.97
N LEU A 26 -30.45 2.71 20.11
CA LEU A 26 -29.63 3.66 20.89
C LEU A 26 -28.24 3.85 20.32
N VAL A 27 -27.76 2.92 19.44
CA VAL A 27 -26.47 3.07 18.77
C VAL A 27 -26.61 4.10 17.65
N PRO A 28 -25.90 5.25 17.73
CA PRO A 28 -25.95 6.24 16.67
C PRO A 28 -25.47 5.62 15.36
N GLN A 29 -26.32 5.61 14.34
CA GLN A 29 -25.94 5.20 13.00
C GLN A 29 -25.06 6.29 12.41
N LYS A 30 -23.75 6.04 12.31
CA LYS A 30 -22.85 6.93 11.58
C LYS A 30 -23.02 6.64 10.10
N GLU A 31 -23.74 7.51 9.40
CA GLU A 31 -23.76 7.45 7.93
C GLU A 31 -22.36 7.80 7.43
N VAL A 32 -21.66 6.79 6.96
CA VAL A 32 -20.40 6.98 6.25
C VAL A 32 -20.78 7.15 4.77
N LEU A 33 -20.81 8.40 4.33
CA LEU A 33 -20.94 8.70 2.91
C LEU A 33 -19.78 8.03 2.15
N PRO A 34 -20.02 7.52 0.94
CA PRO A 34 -18.92 7.00 0.11
C PRO A 34 -17.86 8.10 -0.05
N PRO A 35 -16.57 7.75 -0.11
CA PRO A 35 -15.53 8.73 -0.28
C PRO A 35 -15.84 9.59 -1.51
N THR A 36 -15.95 10.90 -1.31
CA THR A 36 -16.12 11.86 -2.41
C THR A 36 -14.84 11.79 -3.25
N GLU A 37 -14.97 11.67 -4.56
CA GLU A 37 -13.83 11.78 -5.45
C GLU A 37 -13.14 13.11 -5.19
N THR A 38 -11.87 13.05 -4.80
CA THR A 38 -11.07 14.24 -4.55
C THR A 38 -10.72 14.84 -5.91
N VAL A 39 -11.42 15.91 -6.31
CA VAL A 39 -11.04 16.66 -7.51
C VAL A 39 -9.74 17.41 -7.15
N LEU A 40 -8.63 16.93 -7.69
CA LEU A 40 -7.33 17.56 -7.50
C LEU A 40 -7.19 18.73 -8.48
N PRO A 41 -6.85 19.94 -7.99
CA PRO A 41 -6.51 21.07 -8.87
C PRO A 41 -5.31 20.70 -9.76
N THR A 42 -5.37 21.11 -11.04
CA THR A 42 -4.32 20.79 -12.01
C THR A 42 -3.02 21.57 -11.79
N ASP A 43 -3.08 22.65 -11.01
CA ASP A 43 -1.99 23.57 -10.69
C ASP A 43 -1.39 23.34 -9.30
N MET A 44 -1.60 22.16 -8.72
CA MET A 44 -1.10 21.77 -7.41
C MET A 44 0.42 21.86 -7.33
N THR A 45 0.93 22.53 -6.30
CA THR A 45 2.36 22.47 -5.99
C THR A 45 2.74 21.13 -5.35
N THR A 46 4.02 20.77 -5.39
CA THR A 46 4.52 19.57 -4.70
C THR A 46 4.22 19.60 -3.18
N ALA A 47 4.25 20.78 -2.56
CA ALA A 47 3.91 20.94 -1.15
C ALA A 47 2.41 20.65 -0.87
N ASP A 48 1.54 21.09 -1.77
CA ASP A 48 0.11 20.81 -1.68
C ASP A 48 -0.13 19.29 -1.87
N MET A 49 0.59 18.66 -2.82
CA MET A 49 0.53 17.23 -3.03
C MET A 49 0.94 16.43 -1.78
N VAL A 50 2.00 16.86 -1.08
CA VAL A 50 2.40 16.24 0.20
C VAL A 50 1.27 16.33 1.23
N THR A 51 0.62 17.49 1.33
CA THR A 51 -0.47 17.72 2.29
C THR A 51 -1.67 16.83 1.97
N VAL A 52 -2.12 16.83 0.72
CA VAL A 52 -3.24 16.01 0.26
C VAL A 52 -2.90 14.52 0.34
N GLY A 53 -1.69 14.13 -0.03
CA GLY A 53 -1.23 12.75 0.08
C GLY A 53 -1.29 12.21 1.51
N ARG A 54 -0.90 13.02 2.50
CA ARG A 54 -1.04 12.66 3.93
C ARG A 54 -2.51 12.46 4.33
N GLN A 55 -3.38 13.36 3.90
CA GLN A 55 -4.83 13.22 4.15
C GLN A 55 -5.39 11.95 3.52
N ILE A 56 -4.95 11.61 2.31
CA ILE A 56 -5.34 10.36 1.64
C ILE A 56 -4.80 9.15 2.40
N MET A 57 -3.56 9.17 2.86
CA MET A 57 -2.97 8.08 3.65
C MET A 57 -3.73 7.82 4.96
N GLU A 58 -4.19 8.86 5.64
CA GLU A 58 -4.97 8.77 6.88
C GLU A 58 -6.45 8.44 6.65
N GLY A 59 -6.99 8.85 5.49
CA GLY A 59 -8.40 8.71 5.14
C GLY A 59 -8.66 7.62 4.10
N LYS A 60 -8.99 8.02 2.86
CA LYS A 60 -9.43 7.15 1.77
C LYS A 60 -8.46 5.99 1.48
N GLY A 61 -7.15 6.25 1.56
CA GLY A 61 -6.10 5.26 1.27
C GLY A 61 -5.92 4.19 2.34
N LEU A 62 -6.43 4.41 3.56
CA LEU A 62 -6.36 3.50 4.71
C LEU A 62 -4.94 3.04 5.09
N CYS A 63 -3.89 3.76 4.67
CA CYS A 63 -2.50 3.34 4.86
C CYS A 63 -2.15 3.21 6.36
N MET A 64 -2.62 4.16 7.17
CA MET A 64 -2.34 4.20 8.60
C MET A 64 -3.11 3.14 9.43
N THR A 65 -3.96 2.34 8.78
CA THR A 65 -4.58 1.16 9.40
C THR A 65 -3.56 0.04 9.63
N CYS A 66 -2.58 -0.05 8.72
CA CYS A 66 -1.53 -1.07 8.74
C CYS A 66 -0.15 -0.49 9.06
N HIS A 67 0.19 0.65 8.46
CA HIS A 67 1.49 1.28 8.64
C HIS A 67 1.52 2.26 9.82
N THR A 68 2.71 2.50 10.33
CA THR A 68 2.97 3.49 11.38
C THR A 68 4.07 4.44 10.91
N ILE A 69 4.23 5.59 11.58
CA ILE A 69 5.32 6.52 11.37
C ILE A 69 6.01 6.74 12.71
N GLY A 70 7.30 6.43 12.78
CA GLY A 70 8.14 6.59 13.96
C GLY A 70 7.92 5.55 15.06
N ARG A 71 7.33 4.40 14.75
CA ARG A 71 7.22 3.28 15.68
C ARG A 71 8.36 2.28 15.50
N SER A 72 8.87 1.78 16.63
CA SER A 72 9.90 0.75 16.69
C SER A 72 9.40 -0.49 17.41
N GLY A 73 10.14 -1.60 17.29
CA GLY A 73 9.84 -2.88 17.92
C GLY A 73 9.26 -3.92 16.96
N ALA A 74 8.56 -4.90 17.49
CA ALA A 74 7.94 -5.96 16.68
C ALA A 74 6.67 -5.41 15.98
N LEU A 75 6.83 -4.96 14.74
CA LEU A 75 5.75 -4.45 13.90
C LEU A 75 5.25 -5.54 12.96
N ARG A 76 3.96 -5.54 12.70
CA ARG A 76 3.34 -6.45 11.72
C ARG A 76 3.55 -5.99 10.28
N PHE A 77 3.68 -4.68 10.07
CA PHE A 77 3.87 -4.03 8.78
C PHE A 77 5.02 -3.01 8.89
N PRO A 78 5.71 -2.70 7.78
CA PRO A 78 6.83 -1.75 7.80
C PRO A 78 6.41 -0.36 8.31
N ASP A 79 7.25 0.21 9.19
CA ASP A 79 7.12 1.61 9.57
C ASP A 79 7.58 2.52 8.42
N LEU A 80 6.86 3.61 8.20
CA LEU A 80 7.09 4.54 7.10
C LEU A 80 8.05 5.69 7.46
N ASP A 81 8.48 5.82 8.71
CA ASP A 81 9.45 6.86 9.05
C ASP A 81 10.78 6.65 8.31
N GLY A 82 11.29 7.72 7.71
CA GLY A 82 12.51 7.69 6.89
C GLY A 82 12.44 6.78 5.66
N VAL A 83 11.23 6.43 5.18
CA VAL A 83 11.06 5.52 4.04
C VAL A 83 11.67 6.10 2.75
N ALA A 84 11.63 7.41 2.56
CA ALA A 84 12.22 8.08 1.40
C ALA A 84 13.73 7.85 1.28
N ALA A 85 14.45 7.93 2.39
CA ALA A 85 15.90 7.70 2.41
C ALA A 85 16.28 6.26 2.01
N ARG A 86 15.36 5.31 2.16
CA ARG A 86 15.58 3.89 1.82
C ARG A 86 15.06 3.51 0.44
N ALA A 87 14.14 4.28 -0.12
CA ALA A 87 13.38 3.92 -1.32
C ALA A 87 14.29 3.62 -2.52
N ALA A 88 15.19 4.53 -2.87
CA ALA A 88 16.07 4.41 -4.04
C ALA A 88 17.09 3.26 -3.97
N THR A 89 17.28 2.65 -2.80
CA THR A 89 18.25 1.57 -2.59
C THR A 89 17.62 0.22 -2.30
N ARG A 90 16.30 0.17 -2.11
CA ARG A 90 15.57 -1.05 -1.74
C ARG A 90 15.55 -2.09 -2.85
N VAL A 91 15.30 -1.66 -4.07
CA VAL A 91 15.25 -2.53 -5.25
C VAL A 91 16.27 -2.01 -6.26
N PRO A 92 17.29 -2.79 -6.61
CA PRO A 92 18.30 -2.39 -7.59
C PRO A 92 17.65 -1.99 -8.93
N GLY A 93 18.04 -0.84 -9.46
CA GLY A 93 17.54 -0.35 -10.74
C GLY A 93 16.25 0.45 -10.70
N LEU A 94 15.57 0.55 -9.55
CA LEU A 94 14.41 1.43 -9.38
C LEU A 94 14.85 2.78 -8.77
N THR A 95 14.19 3.85 -9.24
CA THR A 95 14.21 5.14 -8.53
C THR A 95 13.29 5.05 -7.31
N ASP A 96 13.34 6.05 -6.43
CA ASP A 96 12.42 6.16 -5.30
C ASP A 96 10.96 6.24 -5.76
N VAL A 97 10.67 6.99 -6.84
CA VAL A 97 9.33 7.10 -7.44
C VAL A 97 8.87 5.73 -7.95
N GLU A 98 9.71 5.01 -8.69
CA GLU A 98 9.39 3.67 -9.22
C GLU A 98 9.20 2.65 -8.10
N TYR A 99 10.02 2.71 -7.05
CA TYR A 99 9.85 1.86 -5.88
C TYR A 99 8.51 2.10 -5.17
N PHE A 100 8.15 3.38 -4.95
CA PHE A 100 6.85 3.70 -4.34
C PHE A 100 5.70 3.31 -5.25
N ALA A 101 5.80 3.59 -6.56
CA ALA A 101 4.80 3.16 -7.52
C ALA A 101 4.62 1.62 -7.51
N GLN A 102 5.71 0.86 -7.58
CA GLN A 102 5.65 -0.60 -7.49
C GLN A 102 4.96 -1.06 -6.19
N SER A 103 5.32 -0.48 -5.06
CA SER A 103 4.74 -0.84 -3.76
C SER A 103 3.23 -0.56 -3.68
N LEU A 104 2.73 0.42 -4.42
CA LEU A 104 1.33 0.85 -4.40
C LEU A 104 0.47 0.13 -5.44
N TYR A 105 1.00 -0.14 -6.64
CA TYR A 105 0.29 -0.80 -7.73
C TYR A 105 0.47 -2.32 -7.75
N ALA A 106 1.63 -2.80 -7.32
CA ALA A 106 1.99 -4.23 -7.35
C ALA A 106 2.78 -4.62 -6.09
N PRO A 107 2.16 -4.52 -4.89
CA PRO A 107 2.84 -4.66 -3.59
C PRO A 107 3.51 -6.02 -3.38
N ASP A 108 3.02 -7.08 -4.00
CA ASP A 108 3.58 -8.43 -3.86
C ASP A 108 4.86 -8.65 -4.69
N THR A 109 5.22 -7.70 -5.58
CA THR A 109 6.44 -7.79 -6.40
C THR A 109 7.69 -7.67 -5.54
N PHE A 110 7.66 -6.84 -4.50
CA PHE A 110 8.76 -6.71 -3.54
C PHE A 110 8.21 -6.62 -2.11
N ILE A 111 8.60 -7.58 -1.29
CA ILE A 111 8.23 -7.61 0.13
C ILE A 111 9.46 -7.29 0.96
N VAL A 112 9.35 -6.32 1.86
CA VAL A 112 10.44 -5.95 2.77
C VAL A 112 10.78 -7.14 3.66
N GLU A 113 12.07 -7.46 3.77
CA GLU A 113 12.55 -8.57 4.60
C GLU A 113 12.02 -8.47 6.05
N GLY A 114 11.57 -9.60 6.58
CA GLY A 114 10.95 -9.70 7.91
C GLY A 114 9.45 -9.43 7.95
N PHE A 115 8.81 -9.11 6.82
CA PHE A 115 7.37 -8.91 6.73
C PHE A 115 6.71 -9.94 5.80
N ASN A 116 5.41 -10.11 5.94
CA ASN A 116 4.62 -11.00 5.11
C ASN A 116 3.86 -10.22 4.03
N PRO A 117 3.50 -10.86 2.89
CA PRO A 117 2.62 -10.28 1.90
C PRO A 117 1.23 -9.96 2.49
N GLY A 118 0.49 -9.06 1.85
CA GLY A 118 -0.87 -8.73 2.27
C GLY A 118 -1.21 -7.24 2.20
N MET A 119 -0.37 -6.42 1.60
CA MET A 119 -0.73 -5.05 1.25
C MET A 119 -1.72 -5.07 0.07
N PRO A 120 -2.89 -4.41 0.17
CA PRO A 120 -3.83 -4.36 -0.93
C PRO A 120 -3.30 -3.50 -2.09
N VAL A 121 -3.70 -3.84 -3.32
CA VAL A 121 -3.48 -3.02 -4.52
C VAL A 121 -4.39 -1.80 -4.43
N ILE A 122 -3.83 -0.60 -4.22
CA ILE A 122 -4.61 0.57 -3.79
C ILE A 122 -5.41 1.27 -4.90
N ASN A 123 -5.07 1.05 -6.17
CA ASN A 123 -5.84 1.56 -7.30
C ASN A 123 -7.06 0.69 -7.67
N ARG A 124 -7.32 -0.38 -6.90
CA ARG A 124 -8.46 -1.29 -7.08
C ARG A 124 -9.41 -1.24 -5.89
N PRO A 125 -10.71 -1.59 -6.08
CA PRO A 125 -11.63 -1.74 -4.96
C PRO A 125 -11.11 -2.72 -3.90
N PRO A 126 -11.36 -2.47 -2.61
CA PRO A 126 -12.28 -1.45 -2.05
C PRO A 126 -11.67 -0.05 -1.89
N ILE A 127 -10.37 0.16 -2.05
CA ILE A 127 -9.70 1.45 -1.85
C ILE A 127 -9.93 2.36 -3.07
N GLY A 128 -9.52 1.92 -4.27
CA GLY A 128 -9.81 2.59 -5.53
C GLY A 128 -9.26 4.01 -5.65
N LEU A 129 -7.98 4.24 -5.27
CA LEU A 129 -7.33 5.53 -5.53
C LEU A 129 -7.12 5.74 -7.03
N THR A 130 -7.31 6.96 -7.49
CA THR A 130 -6.94 7.38 -8.83
C THR A 130 -5.42 7.51 -8.96
N ASP A 131 -4.90 7.47 -10.19
CA ASP A 131 -3.46 7.61 -10.43
C ASP A 131 -2.92 8.95 -9.92
N GLN A 132 -3.69 10.04 -10.05
CA GLN A 132 -3.33 11.35 -9.52
C GLN A 132 -3.30 11.36 -7.97
N GLU A 133 -4.26 10.71 -7.32
CA GLU A 133 -4.24 10.54 -5.86
C GLU A 133 -3.02 9.72 -5.42
N ILE A 134 -2.63 8.71 -6.19
CA ILE A 134 -1.43 7.91 -5.92
C ILE A 134 -0.17 8.76 -6.04
N LEU A 135 -0.07 9.65 -7.03
CA LEU A 135 1.05 10.59 -7.12
C LEU A 135 1.14 11.49 -5.87
N THR A 136 0.01 11.93 -5.30
CA THR A 136 0.04 12.69 -4.05
C THR A 136 0.51 11.85 -2.87
N VAL A 137 0.13 10.57 -2.81
CA VAL A 137 0.63 9.63 -1.80
C VAL A 137 2.14 9.41 -1.96
N ILE A 138 2.65 9.29 -3.19
CA ILE A 138 4.10 9.19 -3.45
C ILE A 138 4.82 10.46 -2.95
N ALA A 139 4.27 11.66 -3.21
CA ALA A 139 4.83 12.91 -2.68
C ALA A 139 4.89 12.90 -1.15
N ALA A 140 3.83 12.44 -0.49
CA ALA A 140 3.79 12.31 0.97
C ALA A 140 4.83 11.31 1.49
N LEU A 141 4.98 10.14 0.84
CA LEU A 141 6.01 9.15 1.18
C LEU A 141 7.43 9.69 0.99
N GLN A 142 7.70 10.43 -0.10
CA GLN A 142 8.99 11.09 -0.31
C GLN A 142 9.29 12.12 0.80
N SER A 143 8.28 12.78 1.36
CA SER A 143 8.48 13.73 2.46
C SER A 143 8.85 13.07 3.80
N LEU A 144 8.70 11.74 3.92
CA LEU A 144 9.08 10.99 5.11
C LEU A 144 10.57 10.63 5.09
N GLY A 145 11.41 11.58 5.44
CA GLY A 145 12.87 11.45 5.50
C GLY A 145 13.60 11.81 4.19
N GLY A 146 12.93 12.50 3.27
CA GLY A 146 13.49 13.00 2.02
C GLY A 146 12.77 14.26 1.55
N THR A 147 12.99 14.63 0.29
CA THR A 147 12.36 15.78 -0.37
C THR A 147 11.43 15.29 -1.46
N ALA A 148 10.17 15.71 -1.41
CA ALA A 148 9.20 15.40 -2.46
C ALA A 148 9.60 16.07 -3.78
N SER A 149 9.59 15.31 -4.86
CA SER A 149 9.97 15.76 -6.21
C SER A 149 8.88 15.50 -7.25
N VAL A 150 7.89 14.66 -6.94
CA VAL A 150 6.81 14.34 -7.87
C VAL A 150 5.85 15.51 -8.08
N THR A 151 5.29 15.58 -9.27
CA THR A 151 4.23 16.49 -9.68
C THR A 151 3.09 15.68 -10.29
N LEU A 152 1.94 16.29 -10.56
CA LEU A 152 0.83 15.62 -11.26
C LEU A 152 1.19 15.20 -12.70
N GLN A 153 2.32 15.68 -13.23
CA GLN A 153 2.86 15.32 -14.55
C GLN A 153 3.94 14.24 -14.49
N THR A 154 4.28 13.75 -13.30
CA THR A 154 5.27 12.69 -13.14
C THR A 154 4.72 11.38 -13.69
N SER A 155 5.47 10.77 -14.60
CA SER A 155 5.19 9.43 -15.12
C SER A 155 6.04 8.38 -14.41
N HIS A 156 5.53 7.17 -14.32
CA HIS A 156 6.24 5.99 -13.81
C HIS A 156 5.71 4.73 -14.51
N SER A 157 6.32 3.60 -14.28
CA SER A 157 6.03 2.32 -14.96
C SER A 157 4.55 1.90 -14.94
N TYR A 158 3.76 2.37 -13.99
CA TYR A 158 2.33 2.02 -13.83
C TYR A 158 1.37 3.13 -14.29
N TYR A 159 1.86 4.32 -14.59
CA TYR A 159 1.02 5.46 -14.97
C TYR A 159 1.75 6.47 -15.84
N THR A 160 1.07 6.87 -16.91
CA THR A 160 1.49 7.98 -17.78
C THR A 160 0.39 9.04 -17.81
N PRO A 161 0.67 10.28 -17.35
CA PRO A 161 -0.33 11.36 -17.36
C PRO A 161 -0.86 11.66 -18.74
N PRO A 162 -2.13 12.11 -18.88
CA PRO A 162 -2.66 12.56 -20.15
C PRO A 162 -1.80 13.67 -20.76
N GLY A 163 -1.34 13.48 -22.02
CA GLY A 163 -0.46 14.41 -22.72
C GLY A 163 1.04 14.14 -22.60
N ALA A 164 1.47 13.22 -21.76
CA ALA A 164 2.82 12.68 -21.80
C ALA A 164 2.94 11.63 -22.92
N THR A 165 4.12 11.55 -23.56
CA THR A 165 4.36 10.50 -24.57
C THR A 165 4.34 9.14 -23.88
N PRO A 166 3.57 8.13 -24.37
CA PRO A 166 3.50 6.84 -23.69
C PRO A 166 4.88 6.18 -23.68
N GLY A 167 5.49 6.07 -22.52
CA GLY A 167 6.40 4.98 -22.25
C GLY A 167 5.57 3.70 -22.22
N GLU A 168 6.06 2.68 -22.94
CA GLU A 168 5.42 1.37 -23.06
C GLU A 168 4.88 0.92 -21.70
N LYS A 169 3.55 0.68 -21.60
CA LYS A 169 2.96 0.10 -20.40
C LYS A 169 3.63 -1.24 -20.13
N PRO A 170 4.06 -1.52 -18.90
CA PRO A 170 4.37 -2.90 -18.55
C PRO A 170 3.07 -3.70 -18.74
N ASP A 171 3.17 -4.76 -19.54
CA ASP A 171 2.07 -5.68 -19.78
C ASP A 171 1.38 -6.03 -18.47
N GLU A 172 0.05 -6.01 -18.55
CA GLU A 172 -0.90 -6.40 -17.53
C GLU A 172 -0.34 -7.54 -16.68
N ALA A 173 -0.17 -7.27 -15.39
CA ALA A 173 0.36 -8.23 -14.42
C ALA A 173 -0.31 -9.59 -14.65
N ALA A 174 0.49 -10.58 -15.00
CA ALA A 174 0.06 -11.96 -15.21
C ALA A 174 -0.88 -12.38 -14.07
N GLU A 175 -2.04 -12.91 -14.44
CA GLU A 175 -2.99 -13.48 -13.50
C GLU A 175 -2.28 -14.47 -12.55
N PRO A 176 -2.61 -14.49 -11.25
CA PRO A 176 -2.02 -15.46 -10.33
C PRO A 176 -2.52 -16.86 -10.68
N GLY A 177 -1.82 -17.57 -11.54
CA GLY A 177 -2.22 -18.93 -11.95
C GLY A 177 -1.38 -19.60 -13.03
N GLU A 178 -0.56 -18.91 -13.76
CA GLU A 178 0.29 -19.55 -14.78
C GLU A 178 1.57 -20.10 -14.12
N LYS A 179 1.58 -21.42 -13.94
CA LYS A 179 2.76 -22.17 -13.50
C LYS A 179 3.87 -22.02 -14.56
N LEU A 180 4.98 -21.36 -14.17
CA LEU A 180 6.23 -21.41 -14.96
C LEU A 180 6.61 -22.88 -15.23
N PRO A 181 6.95 -23.26 -16.47
CA PRO A 181 7.49 -24.58 -16.75
C PRO A 181 8.86 -24.73 -16.07
N LEU A 182 8.92 -25.68 -15.16
CA LEU A 182 10.16 -26.09 -14.50
C LEU A 182 10.92 -26.97 -15.49
N ASP A 183 11.65 -26.42 -16.46
CA ASP A 183 12.69 -27.12 -17.19
C ASP A 183 13.36 -26.19 -18.20
N THR A 184 14.32 -25.39 -17.70
CA THR A 184 15.40 -24.90 -18.55
C THR A 184 16.69 -24.98 -17.72
N PRO A 185 17.64 -25.87 -18.07
CA PRO A 185 18.91 -25.98 -17.35
C PRO A 185 19.75 -24.73 -17.56
N ALA A 186 20.21 -24.16 -16.45
CA ALA A 186 21.09 -22.99 -16.41
C ALA A 186 22.37 -23.26 -17.22
N LYS A 187 22.64 -22.41 -18.22
CA LYS A 187 23.89 -22.39 -18.99
C LYS A 187 25.03 -21.98 -18.04
N PRO A 188 26.13 -22.76 -17.94
CA PRO A 188 27.24 -22.41 -17.06
C PRO A 188 27.98 -21.17 -17.61
N LEU A 189 28.17 -20.17 -16.75
CA LEU A 189 29.04 -19.03 -17.01
C LEU A 189 30.48 -19.51 -17.05
N SER A 190 31.09 -19.37 -18.22
CA SER A 190 32.52 -19.63 -18.50
C SER A 190 33.39 -18.73 -17.63
N GLY A 191 34.27 -19.35 -16.82
CA GLY A 191 35.12 -18.65 -15.88
C GLY A 191 36.23 -17.86 -16.55
N ALA A 192 36.51 -16.68 -16.03
CA ALA A 192 37.76 -15.97 -16.17
C ALA A 192 38.62 -16.23 -14.91
N PRO A 193 39.94 -16.44 -15.04
CA PRO A 193 40.80 -16.85 -13.94
C PRO A 193 41.10 -15.70 -12.98
N VAL A 194 40.87 -15.96 -11.70
CA VAL A 194 41.24 -15.07 -10.58
C VAL A 194 42.76 -15.21 -10.34
N LYS A 195 43.50 -14.10 -10.43
CA LYS A 195 44.91 -14.03 -10.02
C LYS A 195 45.01 -14.04 -8.47
N PRO A 196 45.96 -14.80 -7.90
CA PRO A 196 46.15 -14.80 -6.44
C PRO A 196 46.80 -13.51 -5.95
N GLY A 197 46.16 -12.88 -4.98
CA GLY A 197 46.65 -11.70 -4.29
C GLY A 197 47.70 -12.04 -3.23
N THR A 198 48.69 -11.17 -3.15
CA THR A 198 49.84 -11.15 -2.23
C THR A 198 49.43 -10.96 -0.77
N PRO A 199 50.08 -11.59 0.21
CA PRO A 199 49.74 -11.44 1.64
C PRO A 199 50.22 -10.12 2.23
N PRO A 200 49.62 -9.63 3.34
CA PRO A 200 49.96 -8.36 3.96
C PRO A 200 51.24 -8.44 4.79
N VAL A 201 52.08 -7.40 4.64
CA VAL A 201 53.26 -7.14 5.44
C VAL A 201 52.84 -6.67 6.85
N LYS A 202 53.41 -7.29 7.87
CA LYS A 202 53.39 -6.86 9.28
C LYS A 202 54.27 -5.62 9.44
N GLN A 203 53.76 -4.59 10.05
CA GLN A 203 54.47 -3.79 11.09
C GLN A 203 53.40 -3.23 12.04
#